data_df708096e52fa43c78c0dea4a30970e0
#
_entry.id   df708096e52fa43c78c0dea4a30970e0
#
_cell.length_a   1.000
_cell.length_b   1.000
_cell.length_c   1.000
_cell.angle_alpha   90.00
_cell.angle_beta   90.00
_cell.angle_gamma   90.00
#
_symmetry.space_group_name_H-M   'P 1'
#
loop_
_entity.id
_entity.type
_entity.pdbx_description
1 polymer ?
#
loop_
_entity_poly.entity_id
_entity_poly.type
_entity_poly.pdbx_seq_one_letter_code
_entity_poly.pdbx_strand_id
1 'polypeptide(L)'
;MNIEVMEMLSTFNLKRWVNQNQHLFKPPFRTNQLIVHHKDFLVMILRGPNTRLDFHIEPGDEFFYQIEGDMELHLKPPGERRQVVTIKQGEIFVCPGDLPHSPRRYENTWGLVIERKRRDEEKEEFAWFCEKCDELILSRVVNQGNIPSQVSAVYQEFNDNEQIRTCQACGYIFPPTPMAERLSFLETKK
;
A
#
# COMPACT_ATOMS: atom_id res chain seq x y z
N MET A 1 -19.58 20.88 10.05
CA MET A 1 -19.63 21.47 8.69
C MET A 1 -18.90 20.50 7.80
N ASN A 2 -19.62 19.80 6.94
CA ASN A 2 -19.04 18.69 6.17
C ASN A 2 -17.94 19.20 5.25
N ILE A 3 -16.71 18.77 5.53
CA ILE A 3 -15.52 19.01 4.74
C ILE A 3 -15.67 18.49 3.29
N GLU A 4 -16.57 17.54 3.08
CA GLU A 4 -16.68 16.75 1.84
C GLU A 4 -17.16 17.48 0.58
N VAL A 5 -17.87 18.58 0.67
CA VAL A 5 -18.47 19.19 -0.53
C VAL A 5 -17.74 20.46 -0.98
N MET A 6 -17.12 21.20 -0.09
CA MET A 6 -16.38 22.42 -0.47
C MET A 6 -14.98 22.11 -1.01
N GLU A 7 -14.35 21.00 -0.63
CA GLU A 7 -13.02 20.62 -1.10
C GLU A 7 -13.01 20.09 -2.55
N MET A 8 -14.11 19.51 -3.02
CA MET A 8 -14.19 18.97 -4.40
C MET A 8 -14.13 20.05 -5.51
N LEU A 9 -14.38 21.30 -5.18
CA LEU A 9 -14.41 22.40 -6.15
C LEU A 9 -13.22 23.36 -6.00
N SER A 10 -12.30 23.10 -5.11
CA SER A 10 -11.13 23.94 -4.88
C SER A 10 -9.84 23.21 -5.26
N THR A 11 -8.94 23.92 -5.91
CA THR A 11 -7.58 23.44 -6.13
C THR A 11 -6.78 23.58 -4.84
N PHE A 12 -5.84 22.67 -4.60
CA PHE A 12 -4.83 22.83 -3.56
C PHE A 12 -3.43 22.58 -4.10
N ASN A 13 -2.45 23.25 -3.52
CA ASN A 13 -1.05 23.05 -3.89
C ASN A 13 -0.48 21.85 -3.10
N LEU A 14 -0.19 20.77 -3.82
CA LEU A 14 0.28 19.50 -3.24
C LEU A 14 1.55 19.68 -2.38
N LYS A 15 2.54 20.43 -2.88
CA LYS A 15 3.78 20.69 -2.14
C LYS A 15 3.53 21.47 -0.86
N ARG A 16 2.66 22.46 -0.91
CA ARG A 16 2.24 23.22 0.29
C ARG A 16 1.52 22.32 1.27
N TRP A 17 0.61 21.47 0.79
CA TRP A 17 -0.13 20.53 1.64
C TRP A 17 0.82 19.57 2.36
N VAL A 18 1.76 18.95 1.66
CA VAL A 18 2.79 18.07 2.24
C VAL A 18 3.57 18.82 3.33
N ASN A 19 4.05 20.02 3.05
CA ASN A 19 4.83 20.81 4.03
C ASN A 19 4.04 21.15 5.29
N GLN A 20 2.76 21.46 5.16
CA GLN A 20 1.88 21.82 6.28
C GLN A 20 1.43 20.62 7.11
N ASN A 21 1.40 19.43 6.52
CA ASN A 21 0.82 18.22 7.12
C ASN A 21 1.84 17.12 7.46
N GLN A 22 3.14 17.44 7.48
CA GLN A 22 4.18 16.47 7.82
C GLN A 22 3.97 15.79 9.18
N HIS A 23 3.30 16.45 10.12
CA HIS A 23 2.98 15.92 11.45
C HIS A 23 2.03 14.72 11.40
N LEU A 24 1.18 14.62 10.35
CA LEU A 24 0.27 13.49 10.15
C LEU A 24 0.99 12.19 9.75
N PHE A 25 2.27 12.27 9.42
CA PHE A 25 3.10 11.14 8.99
C PHE A 25 4.15 10.74 10.05
N LYS A 26 4.03 11.24 11.27
CA LYS A 26 4.87 10.87 12.40
C LYS A 26 4.13 9.88 13.32
N PRO A 27 4.84 9.01 14.05
CA PRO A 27 4.20 8.18 15.06
C PRO A 27 3.38 9.02 16.07
N PRO A 28 2.23 8.55 16.52
CA PRO A 28 1.54 7.29 16.20
C PRO A 28 0.76 7.32 14.87
N PHE A 29 0.94 8.36 14.06
CA PHE A 29 0.28 8.55 12.77
C PHE A 29 1.03 7.80 11.66
N ARG A 30 0.52 7.87 10.46
CA ARG A 30 0.66 6.90 9.37
C ARG A 30 1.63 7.31 8.29
N THR A 31 2.05 6.31 7.51
CA THR A 31 2.75 6.53 6.25
C THR A 31 1.82 6.96 5.11
N ASN A 32 0.48 6.75 5.23
CA ASN A 32 -0.50 7.06 4.18
C ASN A 32 -1.59 7.99 4.69
N GLN A 33 -1.93 9.02 3.93
CA GLN A 33 -3.05 9.91 4.21
C GLN A 33 -3.95 10.03 2.97
N LEU A 34 -5.23 9.73 3.14
CA LEU A 34 -6.23 9.98 2.13
C LEU A 34 -6.52 11.48 2.09
N ILE A 35 -6.26 12.13 0.96
CA ILE A 35 -6.41 13.58 0.79
C ILE A 35 -7.62 13.97 -0.04
N VAL A 36 -8.10 13.08 -0.92
CA VAL A 36 -9.33 13.24 -1.68
C VAL A 36 -10.09 11.92 -1.68
N HIS A 37 -11.34 11.99 -1.27
CA HIS A 37 -12.29 10.89 -1.31
C HIS A 37 -13.41 11.23 -2.27
N HIS A 38 -13.25 10.85 -3.53
CA HIS A 38 -14.28 11.00 -4.55
C HIS A 38 -15.19 9.76 -4.63
N LYS A 39 -16.33 9.84 -5.30
CA LYS A 39 -17.19 8.66 -5.50
C LYS A 39 -16.53 7.56 -6.33
N ASP A 40 -15.65 7.92 -7.25
CA ASP A 40 -15.06 7.02 -8.24
C ASP A 40 -13.60 6.69 -7.97
N PHE A 41 -12.86 7.52 -7.23
CA PHE A 41 -11.43 7.30 -6.95
C PHE A 41 -10.99 7.87 -5.60
N LEU A 42 -9.81 7.41 -5.17
CA LEU A 42 -9.11 7.81 -3.96
C LEU A 42 -7.78 8.45 -4.35
N VAL A 43 -7.41 9.53 -3.68
CA VAL A 43 -6.09 10.14 -3.81
C VAL A 43 -5.40 10.12 -2.47
N MET A 44 -4.23 9.51 -2.41
CA MET A 44 -3.46 9.33 -1.19
C MET A 44 -2.08 9.96 -1.32
N ILE A 45 -1.61 10.57 -0.24
CA ILE A 45 -0.20 10.92 -0.06
C ILE A 45 0.45 9.86 0.83
N LEU A 46 1.63 9.42 0.41
CA LEU A 46 2.40 8.41 1.11
C LEU A 46 3.78 8.96 1.47
N ARG A 47 4.26 8.59 2.66
CA ARG A 47 5.60 8.92 3.12
C ARG A 47 6.36 7.64 3.46
N GLY A 48 7.65 7.60 3.08
CA GLY A 48 8.58 6.59 3.55
C GLY A 48 9.24 6.98 4.90
N PRO A 49 9.86 6.01 5.59
CA PRO A 49 10.01 4.63 5.12
C PRO A 49 8.76 3.78 5.34
N ASN A 50 8.66 2.67 4.62
CA ASN A 50 7.75 1.60 4.97
C ASN A 50 8.52 0.27 5.07
N THR A 51 7.99 -0.67 5.84
CA THR A 51 8.61 -1.98 6.08
C THR A 51 7.78 -3.14 5.52
N ARG A 52 6.78 -2.83 4.67
CA ARG A 52 5.92 -3.86 4.11
C ARG A 52 6.66 -4.73 3.09
N LEU A 53 6.45 -6.05 3.19
CA LEU A 53 7.01 -7.05 2.28
C LEU A 53 5.89 -7.85 1.56
N ASP A 54 4.65 -7.56 1.88
CA ASP A 54 3.49 -8.10 1.19
C ASP A 54 3.31 -7.48 -0.19
N PHE A 55 2.68 -8.24 -1.04
CA PHE A 55 2.17 -7.79 -2.32
C PHE A 55 0.67 -7.54 -2.20
N HIS A 56 0.24 -6.40 -2.68
CA HIS A 56 -1.16 -6.07 -2.86
C HIS A 56 -1.58 -6.44 -4.27
N ILE A 57 -2.76 -7.01 -4.39
CA ILE A 57 -3.37 -7.35 -5.66
C ILE A 57 -4.76 -6.75 -5.62
N GLU A 58 -4.98 -5.76 -6.45
CA GLU A 58 -6.27 -5.10 -6.54
C GLU A 58 -6.76 -5.06 -7.99
N PRO A 59 -8.09 -5.09 -8.20
CA PRO A 59 -8.66 -5.21 -9.54
C PRO A 59 -8.57 -3.92 -10.37
N GLY A 60 -8.22 -2.80 -9.76
CA GLY A 60 -8.08 -1.50 -10.43
C GLY A 60 -6.64 -1.15 -10.75
N ASP A 61 -6.46 -0.32 -11.78
CA ASP A 61 -5.16 0.28 -12.03
C ASP A 61 -4.81 1.27 -10.89
N GLU A 62 -3.54 1.27 -10.48
CA GLU A 62 -2.98 2.26 -9.56
C GLU A 62 -2.03 3.20 -10.27
N PHE A 63 -2.25 4.49 -10.09
CA PHE A 63 -1.37 5.54 -10.61
C PHE A 63 -0.42 5.99 -9.50
N PHE A 64 0.87 5.83 -9.72
CA PHE A 64 1.95 6.28 -8.85
C PHE A 64 2.61 7.53 -9.41
N TYR A 65 2.79 8.54 -8.56
CA TYR A 65 3.64 9.69 -8.85
C TYR A 65 4.62 9.92 -7.70
N GLN A 66 5.91 9.95 -7.99
CA GLN A 66 6.92 10.13 -6.95
C GLN A 66 7.25 11.62 -6.80
N ILE A 67 6.83 12.22 -5.68
CA ILE A 67 6.93 13.65 -5.41
C ILE A 67 8.36 14.04 -5.01
N GLU A 68 8.99 13.24 -4.12
CA GLU A 68 10.32 13.49 -3.57
C GLU A 68 11.01 12.17 -3.22
N GLY A 69 12.30 12.07 -3.56
CA GLY A 69 13.09 10.86 -3.44
C GLY A 69 12.61 9.75 -4.36
N ASP A 70 13.29 8.60 -4.36
CA ASP A 70 12.98 7.47 -5.21
C ASP A 70 12.31 6.35 -4.42
N MET A 71 11.53 5.50 -5.09
CA MET A 71 10.96 4.29 -4.52
C MET A 71 11.18 3.09 -5.43
N GLU A 72 11.08 1.90 -4.86
CA GLU A 72 11.00 0.67 -5.63
C GLU A 72 9.58 0.12 -5.60
N LEU A 73 9.07 -0.26 -6.76
CA LEU A 73 7.85 -1.04 -6.90
C LEU A 73 8.24 -2.46 -7.32
N HIS A 74 8.11 -3.40 -6.39
CA HIS A 74 8.33 -4.81 -6.68
C HIS A 74 7.06 -5.39 -7.30
N LEU A 75 7.19 -5.97 -8.48
CA LEU A 75 6.11 -6.57 -9.25
C LEU A 75 6.32 -8.08 -9.31
N LYS A 76 5.23 -8.85 -9.28
CA LYS A 76 5.27 -10.31 -9.43
C LYS A 76 4.29 -10.75 -10.53
N PRO A 77 4.67 -10.56 -11.82
CA PRO A 77 3.82 -11.01 -12.92
C PRO A 77 3.54 -12.52 -12.83
N PRO A 78 2.33 -12.97 -13.21
CA PRO A 78 1.99 -14.38 -13.18
C PRO A 78 2.95 -15.23 -14.00
N GLY A 79 3.49 -16.30 -13.39
CA GLY A 79 4.44 -17.19 -14.05
C GLY A 79 5.88 -16.67 -14.23
N GLU A 80 6.13 -15.41 -13.85
CA GLU A 80 7.44 -14.79 -13.99
C GLU A 80 8.15 -14.62 -12.65
N ARG A 81 9.44 -14.31 -12.70
CA ARG A 81 10.19 -13.88 -11.53
C ARG A 81 9.80 -12.45 -11.15
N ARG A 82 10.08 -12.11 -9.88
CA ARG A 82 9.94 -10.75 -9.39
C ARG A 82 10.72 -9.76 -10.26
N GLN A 83 10.07 -8.68 -10.59
CA GLN A 83 10.66 -7.53 -11.27
C GLN A 83 10.68 -6.34 -10.32
N VAL A 84 11.67 -5.47 -10.45
CA VAL A 84 11.77 -4.25 -9.65
C VAL A 84 11.78 -3.05 -10.59
N VAL A 85 10.81 -2.18 -10.42
CA VAL A 85 10.73 -0.90 -11.12
C VAL A 85 11.12 0.19 -10.13
N THR A 86 12.16 0.95 -10.43
CA THR A 86 12.49 2.17 -9.68
C THR A 86 11.68 3.32 -10.25
N ILE A 87 10.87 3.95 -9.43
CA ILE A 87 10.13 5.18 -9.77
C ILE A 87 10.89 6.32 -9.12
N LYS A 88 11.56 7.12 -9.95
CA LYS A 88 12.37 8.25 -9.50
C LYS A 88 11.53 9.47 -9.19
N GLN A 89 12.11 10.38 -8.41
CA GLN A 89 11.47 11.67 -8.17
C GLN A 89 11.02 12.35 -9.48
N GLY A 90 9.76 12.75 -9.52
CA GLY A 90 9.12 13.38 -10.69
C GLY A 90 8.55 12.38 -11.70
N GLU A 91 8.81 11.08 -11.54
CA GLU A 91 8.31 10.06 -12.45
C GLU A 91 6.94 9.54 -12.07
N ILE A 92 6.26 9.00 -13.06
CA ILE A 92 4.95 8.37 -13.01
C ILE A 92 5.08 6.90 -13.40
N PHE A 93 4.33 6.04 -12.73
CA PHE A 93 4.12 4.65 -13.14
C PHE A 93 2.65 4.31 -13.00
N VAL A 94 2.08 3.60 -13.98
CA VAL A 94 0.73 3.04 -13.89
C VAL A 94 0.87 1.54 -13.72
N CYS A 95 0.49 1.05 -12.55
CA CYS A 95 0.44 -0.37 -12.25
C CYS A 95 -0.91 -0.93 -12.74
N PRO A 96 -0.91 -1.89 -13.66
CA PRO A 96 -2.16 -2.52 -14.10
C PRO A 96 -2.87 -3.24 -12.96
N GLY A 97 -4.20 -3.25 -13.00
CA GLY A 97 -5.00 -4.06 -12.09
C GLY A 97 -4.63 -5.53 -12.13
N ASP A 98 -4.88 -6.24 -11.06
CA ASP A 98 -4.58 -7.67 -10.85
C ASP A 98 -3.08 -8.02 -10.89
N LEU A 99 -2.18 -7.05 -11.06
CA LEU A 99 -0.74 -7.28 -10.98
C LEU A 99 -0.26 -7.21 -9.51
N PRO A 100 0.23 -8.32 -8.93
CA PRO A 100 0.79 -8.29 -7.59
C PRO A 100 1.95 -7.30 -7.50
N HIS A 101 1.83 -6.34 -6.59
CA HIS A 101 2.83 -5.28 -6.44
C HIS A 101 3.08 -4.93 -4.98
N SER A 102 4.32 -4.57 -4.65
CA SER A 102 4.78 -4.23 -3.30
C SER A 102 5.57 -2.92 -3.34
N PRO A 103 4.93 -1.79 -2.99
CA PRO A 103 5.62 -0.50 -2.97
C PRO A 103 6.55 -0.43 -1.77
N ARG A 104 7.85 -0.24 -2.01
CA ARG A 104 8.91 -0.13 -1.01
C ARG A 104 9.49 1.27 -1.03
N ARG A 105 9.28 1.98 0.08
CA ARG A 105 9.63 3.39 0.22
C ARG A 105 10.75 3.55 1.23
N TYR A 106 11.78 4.30 0.84
CA TYR A 106 12.91 4.63 1.68
C TYR A 106 12.64 5.87 2.53
N GLU A 107 13.52 6.18 3.48
CA GLU A 107 13.43 7.40 4.27
C GLU A 107 13.40 8.65 3.40
N ASN A 108 12.68 9.66 3.88
CA ASN A 108 12.57 10.97 3.23
C ASN A 108 11.97 10.92 1.81
N THR A 109 11.14 9.93 1.51
CA THR A 109 10.42 9.84 0.24
C THR A 109 8.96 10.24 0.40
N TRP A 110 8.43 10.88 -0.63
CA TRP A 110 7.02 11.27 -0.73
C TRP A 110 6.46 10.83 -2.07
N GLY A 111 5.28 10.24 -2.03
CA GLY A 111 4.57 9.82 -3.23
C GLY A 111 3.09 10.15 -3.17
N LEU A 112 2.48 10.18 -4.33
CA LEU A 112 1.03 10.27 -4.50
C LEU A 112 0.58 9.00 -5.21
N VAL A 113 -0.53 8.43 -4.74
CA VAL A 113 -1.20 7.29 -5.39
C VAL A 113 -2.64 7.69 -5.65
N ILE A 114 -3.10 7.36 -6.85
CA ILE A 114 -4.50 7.47 -7.24
C ILE A 114 -4.96 6.07 -7.62
N GLU A 115 -6.04 5.64 -7.01
CA GLU A 115 -6.72 4.38 -7.32
C GLU A 115 -8.21 4.62 -7.50
N ARG A 116 -8.86 3.85 -8.35
CA ARG A 116 -10.31 3.88 -8.41
C ARG A 116 -10.90 3.15 -7.20
N LYS A 117 -12.07 3.57 -6.77
CA LYS A 117 -12.81 2.82 -5.77
C LYS A 117 -13.19 1.44 -6.31
N ARG A 118 -13.06 0.46 -5.47
CA ARG A 118 -13.51 -0.91 -5.77
C ARG A 118 -15.02 -0.97 -5.83
N ARG A 119 -15.52 -1.81 -6.70
CA ARG A 119 -16.93 -2.17 -6.77
C ARG A 119 -17.25 -3.19 -5.68
N ASP A 120 -18.53 -3.32 -5.32
CA ASP A 120 -18.95 -4.19 -4.21
C ASP A 120 -18.59 -5.68 -4.43
N GLU A 121 -18.55 -6.13 -5.69
CA GLU A 121 -18.18 -7.48 -6.05
C GLU A 121 -16.67 -7.73 -6.14
N GLU A 122 -15.86 -6.69 -6.20
CA GLU A 122 -14.41 -6.77 -6.34
C GLU A 122 -13.75 -7.11 -5.00
N LYS A 123 -12.65 -7.82 -5.08
CA LYS A 123 -11.90 -8.29 -3.92
C LYS A 123 -10.45 -7.82 -4.04
N GLU A 124 -9.83 -7.62 -2.90
CA GLU A 124 -8.39 -7.43 -2.80
C GLU A 124 -7.74 -8.73 -2.35
N GLU A 125 -6.48 -8.88 -2.68
CA GLU A 125 -5.67 -9.98 -2.18
C GLU A 125 -4.35 -9.45 -1.61
N PHE A 126 -3.90 -10.07 -0.53
CA PHE A 126 -2.61 -9.81 0.08
C PHE A 126 -1.79 -11.08 0.02
N ALA A 127 -0.62 -11.02 -0.59
CA ALA A 127 0.25 -12.16 -0.79
C ALA A 127 1.68 -11.88 -0.33
N TRP A 128 2.37 -12.92 0.13
CA TRP A 128 3.81 -12.89 0.41
C TRP A 128 4.51 -13.87 -0.52
N PHE A 129 5.48 -13.36 -1.25
CA PHE A 129 6.37 -14.16 -2.08
C PHE A 129 7.75 -14.17 -1.48
N CYS A 130 8.41 -15.33 -1.45
CA CYS A 130 9.73 -15.51 -0.86
C CYS A 130 10.74 -14.50 -1.40
N GLU A 131 11.46 -13.80 -0.52
CA GLU A 131 12.49 -12.83 -0.90
C GLU A 131 13.74 -13.51 -1.53
N LYS A 132 13.84 -14.84 -1.45
CA LYS A 132 14.98 -15.60 -1.97
C LYS A 132 14.69 -16.36 -3.26
N CYS A 133 13.48 -16.95 -3.39
CA CYS A 133 13.17 -17.83 -4.53
C CYS A 133 11.87 -17.50 -5.24
N ASP A 134 11.16 -16.44 -4.81
CA ASP A 134 9.89 -15.99 -5.37
C ASP A 134 8.70 -16.96 -5.24
N GLU A 135 8.85 -18.02 -4.44
CA GLU A 135 7.75 -18.94 -4.16
C GLU A 135 6.66 -18.25 -3.35
N LEU A 136 5.41 -18.57 -3.63
CA LEU A 136 4.26 -18.07 -2.86
C LEU A 136 4.30 -18.67 -1.45
N ILE A 137 4.27 -17.81 -0.43
CA ILE A 137 4.27 -18.19 0.98
C ILE A 137 2.83 -18.22 1.52
N LEU A 138 2.12 -17.14 1.32
CA LEU A 138 0.75 -16.95 1.80
C LEU A 138 0.01 -16.04 0.82
N SER A 139 -1.26 -16.35 0.59
CA SER A 139 -2.20 -15.45 -0.05
C SER A 139 -3.52 -15.48 0.69
N ARG A 140 -4.14 -14.31 0.84
CA ARG A 140 -5.46 -14.13 1.46
C ARG A 140 -6.28 -13.09 0.72
N VAL A 141 -7.48 -13.49 0.37
CA VAL A 141 -8.48 -12.61 -0.22
C VAL A 141 -9.20 -11.84 0.88
N VAL A 142 -9.38 -10.55 0.66
CA VAL A 142 -10.11 -9.63 1.52
C VAL A 142 -11.36 -9.16 0.78
N ASN A 143 -12.52 -9.37 1.39
CA ASN A 143 -13.79 -8.99 0.82
C ASN A 143 -14.14 -7.53 1.15
N GLN A 144 -15.04 -6.93 0.37
CA GLN A 144 -15.61 -5.63 0.70
C GLN A 144 -16.31 -5.68 2.07
N GLY A 145 -16.39 -4.56 2.75
CA GLY A 145 -16.92 -4.46 4.10
C GLY A 145 -15.88 -3.92 5.07
N ASN A 146 -15.63 -4.62 6.17
CA ASN A 146 -14.59 -4.19 7.13
C ASN A 146 -13.20 -4.65 6.68
N ILE A 147 -12.74 -4.12 5.54
CA ILE A 147 -11.39 -4.35 4.98
C ILE A 147 -10.29 -4.19 6.05
N PRO A 148 -10.30 -3.13 6.84
CA PRO A 148 -9.33 -2.92 7.91
C PRO A 148 -9.14 -4.10 8.84
N SER A 149 -10.23 -4.59 9.38
CA SER A 149 -10.20 -5.72 10.31
C SER A 149 -9.69 -6.99 9.64
N GLN A 150 -10.12 -7.24 8.39
CA GLN A 150 -9.66 -8.41 7.63
C GLN A 150 -8.17 -8.34 7.32
N VAL A 151 -7.67 -7.19 6.88
CA VAL A 151 -6.24 -6.97 6.65
C VAL A 151 -5.44 -7.17 7.93
N SER A 152 -5.91 -6.63 9.07
CA SER A 152 -5.25 -6.86 10.36
C SER A 152 -5.18 -8.34 10.72
N ALA A 153 -6.24 -9.09 10.49
CA ALA A 153 -6.29 -10.53 10.77
C ALA A 153 -5.30 -11.32 9.89
N VAL A 154 -5.20 -10.96 8.60
CA VAL A 154 -4.24 -11.57 7.67
C VAL A 154 -2.79 -11.34 8.11
N TYR A 155 -2.47 -10.11 8.55
CA TYR A 155 -1.13 -9.82 9.06
C TYR A 155 -0.85 -10.51 10.38
N GLN A 156 -1.83 -10.60 11.27
CA GLN A 156 -1.69 -11.32 12.51
C GLN A 156 -1.45 -12.81 12.26
N GLU A 157 -2.24 -13.44 11.38
CA GLU A 157 -2.02 -14.82 10.96
C GLU A 157 -0.58 -15.05 10.47
N PHE A 158 -0.08 -14.16 9.60
CA PHE A 158 1.28 -14.23 9.08
C PHE A 158 2.33 -14.05 10.17
N ASN A 159 2.16 -13.05 11.03
CA ASN A 159 3.15 -12.69 12.05
C ASN A 159 3.25 -13.72 13.18
N ASP A 160 2.12 -14.27 13.61
CA ASP A 160 2.06 -15.16 14.78
C ASP A 160 2.51 -16.60 14.45
N ASN A 161 2.64 -16.93 13.16
CA ASN A 161 2.94 -18.29 12.73
C ASN A 161 4.22 -18.37 11.91
N GLU A 162 5.32 -18.81 12.57
CA GLU A 162 6.61 -19.00 11.90
C GLU A 162 6.56 -20.05 10.78
N GLN A 163 5.74 -21.09 10.91
CA GLN A 163 5.60 -22.10 9.86
C GLN A 163 5.01 -21.50 8.59
N ILE A 164 4.01 -20.60 8.72
CA ILE A 164 3.48 -19.84 7.58
C ILE A 164 4.55 -18.91 6.99
N ARG A 165 5.36 -18.26 7.82
CA ARG A 165 6.43 -17.37 7.39
C ARG A 165 7.64 -18.09 6.80
N THR A 166 7.69 -19.43 6.89
CA THR A 166 8.80 -20.24 6.38
C THR A 166 8.51 -20.68 4.96
N CYS A 167 9.37 -20.31 4.02
CA CYS A 167 9.30 -20.78 2.65
C CYS A 167 9.52 -22.29 2.57
N GLN A 168 8.53 -23.02 2.08
CA GLN A 168 8.61 -24.47 1.95
C GLN A 168 9.60 -24.92 0.87
N ALA A 169 9.92 -24.07 -0.10
CA ALA A 169 10.84 -24.40 -1.18
C ALA A 169 12.32 -24.19 -0.80
N CYS A 170 12.66 -23.15 -0.02
CA CYS A 170 14.07 -22.81 0.25
C CYS A 170 14.42 -22.63 1.73
N GLY A 171 13.45 -22.76 2.64
CA GLY A 171 13.66 -22.63 4.08
C GLY A 171 13.85 -21.18 4.58
N TYR A 172 13.72 -20.16 3.72
CA TYR A 172 13.82 -18.78 4.15
C TYR A 172 12.67 -18.43 5.11
N ILE A 173 13.00 -17.85 6.26
CA ILE A 173 12.02 -17.41 7.26
C ILE A 173 11.85 -15.89 7.16
N PHE A 174 10.64 -15.46 6.89
CA PHE A 174 10.32 -14.05 6.89
C PHE A 174 10.33 -13.46 8.32
N PRO A 175 10.85 -12.26 8.51
CA PRO A 175 10.62 -11.52 9.74
C PRO A 175 9.13 -11.16 9.88
N PRO A 176 8.60 -11.05 11.10
CA PRO A 176 7.27 -10.48 11.31
C PRO A 176 7.21 -9.06 10.77
N THR A 177 6.12 -8.72 10.10
CA THR A 177 5.88 -7.36 9.60
C THR A 177 5.33 -6.48 10.74
N PRO A 178 5.94 -5.34 11.06
CA PRO A 178 5.43 -4.46 12.10
C PRO A 178 3.99 -4.02 11.87
N MET A 179 3.10 -4.34 12.79
CA MET A 179 1.66 -4.03 12.71
C MET A 179 1.35 -2.54 12.87
N ALA A 180 2.14 -1.82 13.65
CA ALA A 180 1.89 -0.43 14.01
C ALA A 180 1.84 0.51 12.78
N GLU A 181 2.57 0.20 11.73
CA GLU A 181 2.59 1.01 10.51
C GLU A 181 1.31 0.88 9.68
N ARG A 182 0.54 -0.20 9.87
CA ARG A 182 -0.68 -0.46 9.09
C ARG A 182 -1.99 -0.18 9.82
N LEU A 183 -2.07 -0.50 11.10
CA LEU A 183 -3.31 -0.29 11.89
C LEU A 183 -3.73 1.18 11.89
N SER A 184 -2.77 2.06 11.72
CA SER A 184 -3.05 3.48 11.66
C SER A 184 -3.90 3.92 10.45
N PHE A 185 -4.01 3.16 9.37
CA PHE A 185 -4.91 3.47 8.24
C PHE A 185 -6.41 3.33 8.62
N LEU A 186 -6.71 2.66 9.72
CA LEU A 186 -8.01 2.12 10.04
C LEU A 186 -8.80 2.92 11.08
N GLU A 187 -8.14 3.73 11.90
CA GLU A 187 -8.77 4.37 13.05
C GLU A 187 -9.38 5.75 12.81
N THR A 188 -9.28 6.32 11.62
CA THR A 188 -9.78 7.68 11.34
C THR A 188 -11.20 7.76 10.77
N LYS A 189 -12.00 6.68 10.90
CA LYS A 189 -13.44 6.72 10.65
C LYS A 189 -14.20 6.62 11.98
N LYS A 190 -14.14 7.64 12.81
CA LYS A 190 -15.16 7.95 13.82
C LYS A 190 -15.63 9.37 13.63
#